data_8dbc1b7db0482b80ceb8587798285e5b
#
_entry.id   8dbc1b7db0482b80ceb8587798285e5b
#
_cell.length_a   1.000
_cell.length_b   1.000
_cell.length_c   1.000
_cell.angle_alpha   90.00
_cell.angle_beta   90.00
_cell.angle_gamma   90.00
#
_symmetry.space_group_name_H-M   'P 1'
#
loop_
_entity.id
_entity.type
_entity.pdbx_description
1 polymer ?
#
loop_
_entity_poly.entity_id
_entity_poly.type
_entity_poly.pdbx_seq_one_letter_code
_entity_poly.pdbx_strand_id
1 'polypeptide(L)'
;MALEVPDATENAPCPLCGGSTGLVVGEKGRFGMPVRNLCCATCATVYITPRPTAAAMGEYYRSTYRKHYGGVGYLGADGKTIAVGQDGYEQALVRWHQQQANNALTLVTLTDGAKVLEVGCRSGQTLKLIQERYAIQAFGIEPGEDEAEQARQAGVACFTGALEDFEPGERRFDHVQWFHVLEHVHEPLAALLKLRSLLEPSGTLLVEVPNVYQPYGLLEENFFQNVHLVSYSPNTLPALLRRAGFDVTRVIDDGSLFVVATPRALAAGASLPAPYGRELLSMPEQDADWVAARLRTYATLEKLQLLFKHRGPSPELTSALVSALDFPAFPGHLAEACAFFVEQLLARGMLDDALQVTLAVAQGPHPLELRHQFRNFAERLGAPPEARDAV
;
A
#
# COMPACT_ATOMS: atom_id res chain seq x y z
N MET A 1 -16.63 -16.41 16.20
CA MET A 1 -15.32 -17.05 16.42
C MET A 1 -14.39 -15.94 16.87
N ALA A 2 -13.70 -16.10 18.02
CA ALA A 2 -12.68 -15.13 18.39
C ALA A 2 -11.58 -15.14 17.33
N LEU A 3 -11.13 -13.96 16.88
CA LEU A 3 -10.03 -13.84 15.95
C LEU A 3 -8.73 -14.21 16.68
N GLU A 4 -8.03 -15.20 16.18
CA GLU A 4 -6.73 -15.58 16.71
C GLU A 4 -5.71 -14.54 16.19
N VAL A 5 -5.08 -13.82 17.09
CA VAL A 5 -3.98 -12.89 16.80
C VAL A 5 -2.66 -13.54 17.21
N PRO A 6 -1.53 -13.14 16.63
CA PRO A 6 -0.22 -13.63 17.08
C PRO A 6 0.00 -13.37 18.57
N ASP A 7 0.34 -14.40 19.34
CA ASP A 7 0.34 -14.37 20.81
C ASP A 7 1.47 -13.51 21.43
N ALA A 8 2.59 -13.35 20.71
CA ALA A 8 3.72 -12.61 21.22
C ALA A 8 4.01 -11.36 20.37
N THR A 9 4.17 -10.23 21.04
CA THR A 9 4.50 -8.94 20.41
C THR A 9 5.77 -8.34 20.97
N GLU A 10 6.40 -7.46 20.19
CA GLU A 10 7.59 -6.68 20.55
C GLU A 10 7.41 -5.21 20.19
N ASN A 11 8.01 -4.32 20.97
CA ASN A 11 8.13 -2.92 20.57
C ASN A 11 9.26 -2.79 19.54
N ALA A 12 8.89 -2.40 18.33
CA ALA A 12 9.84 -2.22 17.25
C ALA A 12 10.08 -0.73 16.98
N PRO A 13 11.34 -0.32 16.71
CA PRO A 13 11.62 1.00 16.20
C PRO A 13 11.14 1.14 14.75
N CYS A 14 11.07 2.37 14.24
CA CYS A 14 10.75 2.61 12.84
C CYS A 14 11.72 1.85 11.91
N PRO A 15 11.23 1.00 11.01
CA PRO A 15 12.09 0.16 10.16
C PRO A 15 12.88 0.97 9.13
N LEU A 16 12.51 2.22 8.91
CA LEU A 16 13.20 3.09 7.98
C LEU A 16 14.33 3.91 8.65
N CYS A 17 14.07 4.56 9.78
CA CYS A 17 15.01 5.50 10.40
C CYS A 17 15.48 5.10 11.80
N GLY A 18 14.92 4.05 12.40
CA GLY A 18 15.24 3.63 13.78
C GLY A 18 14.59 4.48 14.88
N GLY A 19 13.79 5.47 14.54
CA GLY A 19 13.07 6.31 15.53
C GLY A 19 12.02 5.50 16.30
N SER A 20 11.81 5.85 17.58
CA SER A 20 10.87 5.15 18.47
C SER A 20 9.65 6.01 18.87
N THR A 21 9.56 7.24 18.39
CA THR A 21 8.47 8.18 18.67
C THR A 21 7.63 8.43 17.43
N GLY A 22 6.34 8.70 17.61
CA GLY A 22 5.43 9.00 16.51
C GLY A 22 4.01 9.26 16.98
N LEU A 23 3.14 9.50 16.00
CA LEU A 23 1.72 9.81 16.19
C LEU A 23 0.88 8.58 15.83
N VAL A 24 -0.07 8.22 16.70
CA VAL A 24 -1.01 7.15 16.41
C VAL A 24 -1.95 7.60 15.30
N VAL A 25 -2.04 6.79 14.23
CA VAL A 25 -2.89 7.06 13.06
C VAL A 25 -3.99 6.01 12.87
N GLY A 26 -3.97 4.94 13.64
CA GLY A 26 -5.02 3.93 13.71
C GLY A 26 -4.75 2.93 14.83
N GLU A 27 -5.80 2.43 15.48
CA GLU A 27 -5.71 1.47 16.58
C GLU A 27 -6.45 0.16 16.29
N LYS A 28 -7.04 0.08 15.11
CA LYS A 28 -7.74 -1.11 14.61
C LYS A 28 -7.22 -1.47 13.23
N GLY A 29 -7.36 -2.72 12.90
CA GLY A 29 -7.09 -3.25 11.58
C GLY A 29 -8.20 -4.16 11.11
N ARG A 30 -7.99 -4.78 9.97
CA ARG A 30 -8.93 -5.68 9.32
C ARG A 30 -9.51 -6.68 10.33
N PHE A 31 -10.80 -6.96 10.19
CA PHE A 31 -11.59 -7.80 11.10
C PHE A 31 -11.73 -7.26 12.54
N GLY A 32 -11.46 -5.97 12.76
CA GLY A 32 -11.49 -5.35 14.07
C GLY A 32 -10.34 -5.76 15.01
N MET A 33 -9.28 -6.35 14.47
CA MET A 33 -8.09 -6.72 15.25
C MET A 33 -7.44 -5.49 15.87
N PRO A 34 -6.97 -5.55 17.12
CA PRO A 34 -6.23 -4.47 17.74
C PRO A 34 -4.85 -4.35 17.06
N VAL A 35 -4.64 -3.28 16.32
CA VAL A 35 -3.38 -3.00 15.60
C VAL A 35 -3.05 -1.53 15.75
N ARG A 36 -1.97 -1.22 16.47
CA ARG A 36 -1.54 0.15 16.67
C ARG A 36 -0.59 0.58 15.54
N ASN A 37 -1.08 1.42 14.65
CA ASN A 37 -0.31 2.01 13.56
C ASN A 37 0.25 3.36 14.01
N LEU A 38 1.56 3.51 13.93
CA LEU A 38 2.30 4.70 14.34
C LEU A 38 2.93 5.38 13.12
N CYS A 39 2.66 6.67 12.93
CA CYS A 39 3.39 7.51 11.99
C CYS A 39 4.65 8.02 12.68
N CYS A 40 5.82 7.62 12.20
CA CYS A 40 7.12 7.99 12.78
C CYS A 40 7.33 9.50 12.78
N ALA A 41 7.63 10.08 13.94
CA ALA A 41 7.88 11.53 14.08
C ALA A 41 9.12 12.02 13.29
N THR A 42 10.03 11.12 12.92
CA THR A 42 11.28 11.47 12.23
C THR A 42 11.15 11.41 10.70
N CYS A 43 10.46 10.40 10.15
CA CYS A 43 10.45 10.15 8.70
C CYS A 43 9.07 9.87 8.12
N ALA A 44 8.01 10.04 8.90
CA ALA A 44 6.62 9.83 8.53
C ALA A 44 6.29 8.40 8.02
N THR A 45 7.16 7.42 8.21
CA THR A 45 6.84 6.02 7.91
C THR A 45 5.73 5.54 8.85
N VAL A 46 4.71 4.92 8.30
CA VAL A 46 3.63 4.30 9.08
C VAL A 46 3.98 2.83 9.32
N TYR A 47 3.97 2.41 10.57
CA TYR A 47 4.35 1.04 10.95
C TYR A 47 3.62 0.58 12.21
N ILE A 48 3.59 -0.74 12.43
CA ILE A 48 2.97 -1.33 13.62
C ILE A 48 3.96 -1.37 14.78
N THR A 49 3.54 -0.86 15.94
CA THR A 49 4.27 -1.04 17.20
C THR A 49 3.31 -0.94 18.40
N PRO A 50 3.25 -1.96 19.31
CA PRO A 50 3.98 -3.24 19.22
C PRO A 50 3.57 -4.05 17.99
N ARG A 51 4.51 -4.78 17.40
CA ARG A 51 4.28 -5.70 16.28
C ARG A 51 4.38 -7.16 16.75
N PRO A 52 3.76 -8.12 16.07
CA PRO A 52 4.04 -9.54 16.31
C PRO A 52 5.53 -9.84 16.18
N THR A 53 6.07 -10.72 17.03
CA THR A 53 7.45 -11.20 16.86
C THR A 53 7.56 -12.04 15.59
N ALA A 54 8.77 -12.16 15.02
CA ALA A 54 8.99 -12.98 13.82
C ALA A 54 8.57 -14.44 14.04
N ALA A 55 8.83 -15.00 15.22
CA ALA A 55 8.42 -16.36 15.58
C ALA A 55 6.89 -16.52 15.65
N ALA A 56 6.20 -15.58 16.30
CA ALA A 56 4.73 -15.59 16.39
C ALA A 56 4.08 -15.38 15.01
N MET A 57 4.66 -14.54 14.17
CA MET A 57 4.19 -14.34 12.80
C MET A 57 4.42 -15.58 11.93
N GLY A 58 5.57 -16.23 12.06
CA GLY A 58 5.84 -17.50 11.36
C GLY A 58 4.84 -18.61 11.74
N GLU A 59 4.48 -18.73 13.02
CA GLU A 59 3.43 -19.66 13.46
C GLU A 59 2.05 -19.26 12.94
N TYR A 60 1.74 -17.97 12.96
CA TYR A 60 0.48 -17.44 12.43
C TYR A 60 0.33 -17.75 10.93
N TYR A 61 1.38 -17.60 10.12
CA TYR A 61 1.35 -17.96 8.69
C TYR A 61 1.14 -19.47 8.48
N ARG A 62 1.74 -20.33 9.31
CA ARG A 62 1.56 -21.78 9.18
C ARG A 62 0.17 -22.27 9.59
N SER A 63 -0.43 -21.69 10.62
CA SER A 63 -1.63 -22.25 11.28
C SER A 63 -2.91 -21.48 11.00
N THR A 64 -2.86 -20.16 10.90
CA THR A 64 -4.02 -19.28 11.06
C THR A 64 -4.23 -18.33 9.89
N TYR A 65 -3.15 -17.84 9.26
CA TYR A 65 -3.24 -16.84 8.19
C TYR A 65 -4.23 -17.21 7.10
N ARG A 66 -4.19 -18.46 6.62
CA ARG A 66 -5.11 -18.92 5.57
C ARG A 66 -6.57 -18.96 6.02
N LYS A 67 -6.85 -19.21 7.30
CA LYS A 67 -8.21 -19.18 7.83
C LYS A 67 -8.79 -17.77 7.83
N HIS A 68 -7.97 -16.76 8.09
CA HIS A 68 -8.37 -15.37 8.14
C HIS A 68 -8.27 -14.67 6.78
N TYR A 69 -7.15 -14.83 6.08
CA TYR A 69 -6.84 -14.13 4.83
C TYR A 69 -7.00 -14.98 3.58
N GLY A 70 -7.04 -16.30 3.69
CA GLY A 70 -7.33 -17.21 2.58
C GLY A 70 -8.75 -17.05 2.01
N GLY A 71 -9.66 -16.46 2.82
CA GLY A 71 -11.00 -16.07 2.39
C GLY A 71 -11.12 -14.62 1.92
N VAL A 72 -10.03 -13.84 1.98
CA VAL A 72 -10.00 -12.48 1.46
C VAL A 72 -9.90 -12.56 -0.05
N GLY A 73 -10.98 -12.18 -0.71
CA GLY A 73 -11.13 -12.35 -2.14
C GLY A 73 -10.39 -11.30 -2.95
N TYR A 74 -10.32 -11.57 -4.22
CA TYR A 74 -9.83 -10.64 -5.24
C TYR A 74 -10.98 -9.76 -5.73
N LEU A 75 -10.64 -8.58 -6.27
CA LEU A 75 -11.65 -7.71 -6.88
C LEU A 75 -12.20 -8.37 -8.16
N GLY A 76 -13.51 -8.53 -8.20
CA GLY A 76 -14.23 -8.91 -9.40
C GLY A 76 -14.21 -7.80 -10.46
N ALA A 77 -14.69 -8.11 -11.65
CA ALA A 77 -14.80 -7.15 -12.74
C ALA A 77 -15.78 -5.99 -12.42
N ASP A 78 -16.67 -6.19 -11.46
CA ASP A 78 -17.64 -5.20 -10.96
C ASP A 78 -17.12 -4.39 -9.76
N GLY A 79 -15.85 -4.54 -9.41
CA GLY A 79 -15.21 -3.86 -8.27
C GLY A 79 -15.57 -4.44 -6.89
N LYS A 80 -16.37 -5.52 -6.82
CA LYS A 80 -16.68 -6.19 -5.56
C LYS A 80 -15.67 -7.26 -5.23
N THR A 81 -15.39 -7.43 -3.95
CA THR A 81 -14.53 -8.51 -3.47
C THR A 81 -15.23 -9.86 -3.59
N ILE A 82 -14.60 -10.81 -4.29
CA ILE A 82 -15.03 -12.19 -4.43
C ILE A 82 -14.17 -13.05 -3.50
N ALA A 83 -14.76 -13.66 -2.48
CA ALA A 83 -14.05 -14.50 -1.52
C ALA A 83 -13.76 -15.91 -2.09
N VAL A 84 -12.79 -16.59 -1.47
CA VAL A 84 -12.48 -17.98 -1.80
C VAL A 84 -13.73 -18.84 -1.72
N GLY A 85 -13.93 -19.69 -2.73
CA GLY A 85 -15.09 -20.59 -2.84
C GLY A 85 -16.38 -19.92 -3.34
N GLN A 86 -16.36 -18.62 -3.60
CA GLN A 86 -17.47 -17.96 -4.31
C GLN A 86 -17.31 -18.06 -5.82
N ASP A 87 -18.43 -18.05 -6.53
CA ASP A 87 -18.44 -18.03 -7.99
C ASP A 87 -17.60 -16.85 -8.52
N GLY A 88 -16.71 -17.13 -9.46
CA GLY A 88 -15.82 -16.12 -10.06
C GLY A 88 -14.50 -15.89 -9.33
N TYR A 89 -14.22 -16.55 -8.20
CA TYR A 89 -12.95 -16.40 -7.46
C TYR A 89 -11.74 -16.79 -8.32
N GLU A 90 -11.78 -17.93 -8.98
CA GLU A 90 -10.68 -18.40 -9.85
C GLU A 90 -10.41 -17.41 -10.98
N GLN A 91 -11.47 -16.87 -11.60
CA GLN A 91 -11.34 -15.86 -12.64
C GLN A 91 -10.76 -14.54 -12.10
N ALA A 92 -11.11 -14.15 -10.87
CA ALA A 92 -10.54 -12.97 -10.21
C ALA A 92 -9.05 -13.17 -9.91
N LEU A 93 -8.66 -14.36 -9.43
CA LEU A 93 -7.27 -14.75 -9.19
C LEU A 93 -6.45 -14.74 -10.49
N VAL A 94 -6.99 -15.32 -11.58
CA VAL A 94 -6.35 -15.28 -12.89
C VAL A 94 -6.13 -13.84 -13.37
N ARG A 95 -7.15 -12.98 -13.26
CA ARG A 95 -7.02 -11.57 -13.63
C ARG A 95 -5.95 -10.84 -12.80
N TRP A 96 -5.87 -11.14 -11.50
CA TRP A 96 -4.86 -10.56 -10.62
C TRP A 96 -3.44 -10.94 -11.08
N HIS A 97 -3.18 -12.22 -11.36
CA HIS A 97 -1.88 -12.65 -11.90
C HIS A 97 -1.57 -12.03 -13.26
N GLN A 98 -2.58 -11.94 -14.15
CA GLN A 98 -2.44 -11.26 -15.44
C GLN A 98 -2.07 -9.80 -15.27
N GLN A 99 -2.71 -9.10 -14.31
CA GLN A 99 -2.39 -7.70 -14.03
C GLN A 99 -0.96 -7.55 -13.52
N GLN A 100 -0.52 -8.41 -12.60
CA GLN A 100 0.87 -8.36 -12.12
C GLN A 100 1.88 -8.65 -13.22
N ALA A 101 1.64 -9.66 -14.05
CA ALA A 101 2.50 -9.93 -15.20
C ALA A 101 2.54 -8.76 -16.18
N ASN A 102 1.40 -8.13 -16.47
CA ASN A 102 1.33 -6.95 -17.33
C ASN A 102 2.06 -5.75 -16.71
N ASN A 103 1.92 -5.52 -15.40
CA ASN A 103 2.65 -4.47 -14.70
C ASN A 103 4.16 -4.68 -14.80
N ALA A 104 4.64 -5.92 -14.53
CA ALA A 104 6.05 -6.25 -14.70
C ALA A 104 6.54 -5.95 -16.13
N LEU A 105 5.83 -6.44 -17.15
CA LEU A 105 6.21 -6.26 -18.56
C LEU A 105 6.11 -4.81 -19.06
N THR A 106 5.28 -4.00 -18.42
CA THR A 106 5.17 -2.56 -18.76
C THR A 106 6.26 -1.72 -18.08
N LEU A 107 6.65 -2.12 -16.86
CA LEU A 107 7.56 -1.34 -16.03
C LEU A 107 9.02 -1.72 -16.21
N VAL A 108 9.27 -2.96 -16.63
CA VAL A 108 10.63 -3.52 -16.79
C VAL A 108 10.81 -4.07 -18.19
N THR A 109 11.98 -3.82 -18.79
CA THR A 109 12.35 -4.42 -20.06
C THR A 109 12.98 -5.79 -19.80
N LEU A 110 12.32 -6.85 -20.24
CA LEU A 110 12.84 -8.21 -20.23
C LEU A 110 13.32 -8.63 -21.62
N THR A 111 14.30 -9.51 -21.65
CA THR A 111 14.83 -10.12 -22.87
C THR A 111 14.79 -11.64 -22.77
N ASP A 112 14.79 -12.33 -23.88
CA ASP A 112 14.89 -13.78 -23.89
C ASP A 112 16.18 -14.26 -23.23
N GLY A 113 16.07 -15.29 -22.42
CA GLY A 113 17.16 -15.82 -21.60
C GLY A 113 17.34 -15.13 -20.25
N ALA A 114 16.64 -14.02 -19.99
CA ALA A 114 16.74 -13.29 -18.72
C ALA A 114 16.37 -14.19 -17.51
N LYS A 115 17.16 -14.10 -16.45
CA LYS A 115 16.92 -14.78 -15.18
C LYS A 115 16.04 -13.90 -14.30
N VAL A 116 14.83 -14.34 -14.03
CA VAL A 116 13.82 -13.58 -13.29
C VAL A 116 13.51 -14.29 -11.97
N LEU A 117 13.63 -13.55 -10.87
CA LEU A 117 13.24 -14.00 -9.52
C LEU A 117 11.96 -13.29 -9.08
N GLU A 118 11.00 -14.06 -8.56
CA GLU A 118 9.87 -13.53 -7.81
C GLU A 118 9.91 -14.00 -6.37
N VAL A 119 9.90 -13.06 -5.41
CA VAL A 119 9.82 -13.36 -3.98
C VAL A 119 8.36 -13.34 -3.54
N GLY A 120 7.90 -14.42 -2.90
CA GLY A 120 6.49 -14.66 -2.61
C GLY A 120 5.71 -15.06 -3.86
N CYS A 121 6.29 -15.94 -4.68
CA CYS A 121 5.75 -16.29 -6.01
C CYS A 121 4.45 -17.12 -5.95
N ARG A 122 4.04 -17.57 -4.77
CA ARG A 122 2.87 -18.45 -4.60
C ARG A 122 2.95 -19.67 -5.56
N SER A 123 1.89 -19.93 -6.32
CA SER A 123 1.84 -21.00 -7.32
C SER A 123 2.61 -20.70 -8.62
N GLY A 124 3.39 -19.62 -8.69
CA GLY A 124 4.23 -19.28 -9.83
C GLY A 124 3.49 -18.75 -11.07
N GLN A 125 2.18 -18.47 -10.97
CA GLN A 125 1.36 -18.10 -12.13
C GLN A 125 1.81 -16.80 -12.81
N THR A 126 2.24 -15.79 -12.05
CA THR A 126 2.75 -14.53 -12.62
C THR A 126 4.00 -14.79 -13.47
N LEU A 127 4.96 -15.55 -12.93
CA LEU A 127 6.16 -15.96 -13.67
C LEU A 127 5.81 -16.79 -14.91
N LYS A 128 4.84 -17.71 -14.80
CA LYS A 128 4.37 -18.51 -15.93
C LYS A 128 3.82 -17.66 -17.06
N LEU A 129 2.99 -16.67 -16.74
CA LEU A 129 2.44 -15.73 -17.73
C LEU A 129 3.53 -14.88 -18.41
N ILE A 130 4.61 -14.56 -17.70
CA ILE A 130 5.77 -13.88 -18.28
C ILE A 130 6.53 -14.85 -19.21
N GLN A 131 6.71 -16.12 -18.80
CA GLN A 131 7.34 -17.16 -19.63
C GLN A 131 6.61 -17.44 -20.95
N GLU A 132 5.31 -17.23 -20.99
CA GLU A 132 4.51 -17.37 -22.21
C GLU A 132 4.83 -16.30 -23.26
N ARG A 133 5.41 -15.18 -22.84
CA ARG A 133 5.74 -14.03 -23.71
C ARG A 133 7.24 -13.86 -24.00
N TYR A 134 8.06 -14.33 -23.07
CA TYR A 134 9.53 -14.22 -23.13
C TYR A 134 10.15 -15.54 -22.67
N ALA A 135 11.19 -16.00 -23.34
CA ALA A 135 11.92 -17.22 -22.96
C ALA A 135 12.79 -16.98 -21.69
N ILE A 136 12.18 -16.55 -20.60
CA ILE A 136 12.89 -16.28 -19.32
C ILE A 136 13.22 -17.57 -18.56
N GLN A 137 14.26 -17.48 -17.73
CA GLN A 137 14.57 -18.48 -16.71
C GLN A 137 13.89 -18.05 -15.39
N ALA A 138 12.70 -18.56 -15.13
CA ALA A 138 11.91 -18.19 -13.96
C ALA A 138 12.37 -18.93 -12.71
N PHE A 139 12.48 -18.20 -11.61
CA PHE A 139 12.76 -18.73 -10.29
C PHE A 139 11.86 -18.07 -9.24
N GLY A 140 11.31 -18.88 -8.34
CA GLY A 140 10.47 -18.41 -7.24
C GLY A 140 11.08 -18.68 -5.88
N ILE A 141 10.73 -17.84 -4.90
CA ILE A 141 10.89 -18.09 -3.47
C ILE A 141 9.50 -18.04 -2.85
N GLU A 142 9.09 -19.11 -2.16
CA GLU A 142 7.76 -19.19 -1.57
C GLU A 142 7.81 -20.01 -0.26
N PRO A 143 7.40 -19.43 0.89
CA PRO A 143 7.42 -20.14 2.17
C PRO A 143 6.35 -21.23 2.30
N GLY A 144 5.25 -21.15 1.55
CA GLY A 144 4.18 -22.14 1.55
C GLY A 144 4.56 -23.39 0.74
N GLU A 145 4.64 -24.56 1.40
CA GLU A 145 5.04 -25.83 0.76
C GLU A 145 4.13 -26.20 -0.42
N ASP A 146 2.81 -26.11 -0.23
CA ASP A 146 1.82 -26.46 -1.25
C ASP A 146 1.91 -25.53 -2.46
N GLU A 147 2.06 -24.23 -2.24
CA GLU A 147 2.21 -23.25 -3.31
C GLU A 147 3.54 -23.39 -4.04
N ALA A 148 4.63 -23.62 -3.31
CA ALA A 148 5.94 -23.86 -3.91
C ALA A 148 5.93 -25.13 -4.79
N GLU A 149 5.22 -26.19 -4.36
CA GLU A 149 5.06 -27.39 -5.17
C GLU A 149 4.20 -27.13 -6.42
N GLN A 150 3.12 -26.35 -6.30
CA GLN A 150 2.33 -25.93 -7.46
C GLN A 150 3.17 -25.12 -8.45
N ALA A 151 4.06 -24.23 -7.97
CA ALA A 151 4.97 -23.48 -8.82
C ALA A 151 5.91 -24.42 -9.59
N ARG A 152 6.49 -25.41 -8.92
CA ARG A 152 7.33 -26.44 -9.58
C ARG A 152 6.57 -27.24 -10.63
N GLN A 153 5.33 -27.65 -10.34
CA GLN A 153 4.44 -28.34 -11.28
C GLN A 153 4.07 -27.45 -12.48
N ALA A 154 3.98 -26.14 -12.28
CA ALA A 154 3.77 -25.16 -13.36
C ALA A 154 5.04 -24.91 -14.21
N GLY A 155 6.20 -25.53 -13.86
CA GLY A 155 7.45 -25.38 -14.58
C GLY A 155 8.32 -24.21 -14.11
N VAL A 156 8.01 -23.64 -12.94
CA VAL A 156 8.83 -22.58 -12.28
C VAL A 156 9.75 -23.26 -11.25
N ALA A 157 11.07 -23.07 -11.38
CA ALA A 157 11.98 -23.50 -10.32
C ALA A 157 11.68 -22.69 -9.05
N CYS A 158 11.43 -23.37 -7.92
CA CYS A 158 10.99 -22.72 -6.70
C CYS A 158 11.73 -23.26 -5.47
N PHE A 159 12.27 -22.33 -4.67
CA PHE A 159 12.79 -22.59 -3.33
C PHE A 159 11.63 -22.49 -2.32
N THR A 160 11.46 -23.54 -1.50
CA THR A 160 10.49 -23.52 -0.40
C THR A 160 11.15 -22.96 0.84
N GLY A 161 10.76 -21.78 1.27
CA GLY A 161 11.31 -21.07 2.43
C GLY A 161 11.20 -19.57 2.30
N ALA A 162 11.70 -18.86 3.32
CA ALA A 162 11.76 -17.41 3.32
C ALA A 162 12.97 -16.90 2.52
N LEU A 163 12.92 -15.63 2.10
CA LEU A 163 14.04 -14.98 1.41
C LEU A 163 15.33 -15.05 2.26
N GLU A 164 15.20 -14.92 3.56
CA GLU A 164 16.30 -14.94 4.53
C GLU A 164 17.05 -16.28 4.51
N ASP A 165 16.36 -17.38 4.24
CA ASP A 165 16.91 -18.74 4.22
C ASP A 165 17.46 -19.14 2.85
N PHE A 166 17.18 -18.35 1.82
CA PHE A 166 17.61 -18.67 0.45
C PHE A 166 19.10 -18.45 0.24
N GLU A 167 19.82 -19.53 -0.05
CA GLU A 167 21.23 -19.49 -0.39
C GLU A 167 21.43 -19.61 -1.92
N PRO A 168 21.75 -18.51 -2.60
CA PRO A 168 21.79 -18.50 -4.07
C PRO A 168 23.01 -19.20 -4.68
N GLY A 169 24.08 -19.41 -3.90
CA GLY A 169 25.39 -19.75 -4.44
C GLY A 169 25.91 -18.65 -5.36
N GLU A 170 26.31 -19.02 -6.58
CA GLU A 170 26.77 -18.07 -7.60
C GLU A 170 25.61 -17.48 -8.45
N ARG A 171 24.37 -17.86 -8.16
CA ARG A 171 23.20 -17.41 -8.97
C ARG A 171 22.98 -15.93 -8.78
N ARG A 172 22.79 -15.23 -9.91
CA ARG A 172 22.38 -13.82 -9.96
C ARG A 172 21.21 -13.71 -10.94
N PHE A 173 20.42 -12.65 -10.79
CA PHE A 173 19.20 -12.41 -11.55
C PHE A 173 19.30 -11.08 -12.31
N ASP A 174 18.81 -11.09 -13.54
CA ASP A 174 18.67 -9.89 -14.36
C ASP A 174 17.49 -9.04 -13.88
N HIS A 175 16.47 -9.70 -13.32
CA HIS A 175 15.30 -9.03 -12.78
C HIS A 175 14.82 -9.72 -11.51
N VAL A 176 14.46 -8.92 -10.51
CA VAL A 176 13.76 -9.36 -9.28
C VAL A 176 12.46 -8.59 -9.18
N GLN A 177 11.36 -9.31 -8.97
CA GLN A 177 10.05 -8.72 -8.69
C GLN A 177 9.54 -9.13 -7.32
N TRP A 178 8.84 -8.21 -6.65
CA TRP A 178 8.40 -8.38 -5.27
C TRP A 178 7.02 -7.73 -5.08
N PHE A 179 5.96 -8.51 -5.19
CA PHE A 179 4.58 -8.05 -5.21
C PHE A 179 3.86 -8.36 -3.90
N HIS A 180 3.48 -7.34 -3.15
CA HIS A 180 2.70 -7.46 -1.90
C HIS A 180 3.34 -8.41 -0.86
N VAL A 181 4.64 -8.27 -0.61
CA VAL A 181 5.38 -9.04 0.39
C VAL A 181 6.23 -8.14 1.29
N LEU A 182 6.81 -7.04 0.77
CA LEU A 182 7.72 -6.19 1.54
C LEU A 182 7.06 -5.57 2.78
N GLU A 183 5.76 -5.30 2.72
CA GLU A 183 4.98 -4.78 3.85
C GLU A 183 4.85 -5.77 5.01
N HIS A 184 5.08 -7.06 4.78
CA HIS A 184 5.04 -8.13 5.78
C HIS A 184 6.40 -8.41 6.43
N VAL A 185 7.48 -7.86 5.88
CA VAL A 185 8.86 -8.21 6.28
C VAL A 185 9.26 -7.50 7.57
N HIS A 186 9.79 -8.26 8.54
CA HIS A 186 10.23 -7.74 9.83
C HIS A 186 11.44 -6.82 9.71
N GLU A 187 12.42 -7.19 8.88
CA GLU A 187 13.68 -6.47 8.67
C GLU A 187 13.82 -6.06 7.20
N PRO A 188 13.00 -5.08 6.71
CA PRO A 188 12.91 -4.77 5.29
C PRO A 188 14.23 -4.26 4.70
N LEU A 189 15.05 -3.57 5.48
CA LEU A 189 16.38 -3.14 5.01
C LEU A 189 17.30 -4.34 4.76
N ALA A 190 17.34 -5.31 5.68
CA ALA A 190 18.15 -6.51 5.54
C ALA A 190 17.71 -7.35 4.33
N ALA A 191 16.40 -7.50 4.14
CA ALA A 191 15.82 -8.19 3.00
C ALA A 191 16.19 -7.52 1.67
N LEU A 192 16.09 -6.19 1.58
CA LEU A 192 16.50 -5.43 0.39
C LEU A 192 18.01 -5.53 0.12
N LEU A 193 18.85 -5.54 1.15
CA LEU A 193 20.29 -5.76 1.01
C LEU A 193 20.57 -7.16 0.44
N LYS A 194 19.84 -8.17 0.90
CA LYS A 194 19.92 -9.52 0.34
C LYS A 194 19.48 -9.54 -1.12
N LEU A 195 18.34 -8.96 -1.48
CA LEU A 195 17.91 -8.84 -2.88
C LEU A 195 18.93 -8.13 -3.75
N ARG A 196 19.54 -7.06 -3.22
CA ARG A 196 20.59 -6.34 -3.95
C ARG A 196 21.77 -7.27 -4.26
N SER A 197 22.14 -8.17 -3.36
CA SER A 197 23.20 -9.13 -3.57
C SER A 197 22.84 -10.23 -4.58
N LEU A 198 21.57 -10.47 -4.82
CA LEU A 198 21.06 -11.45 -5.79
C LEU A 198 20.97 -10.88 -7.21
N LEU A 199 20.95 -9.57 -7.38
CA LEU A 199 20.85 -8.92 -8.68
C LEU A 199 22.21 -8.84 -9.38
N GLU A 200 22.16 -8.96 -10.70
CA GLU A 200 23.29 -8.54 -11.55
C GLU A 200 23.52 -7.03 -11.37
N PRO A 201 24.73 -6.51 -11.58
CA PRO A 201 25.01 -5.08 -11.43
C PRO A 201 24.12 -4.17 -12.30
N SER A 202 23.70 -4.66 -13.48
CA SER A 202 22.73 -3.99 -14.38
C SER A 202 21.30 -4.46 -14.19
N GLY A 203 21.05 -5.29 -13.18
CA GLY A 203 19.74 -5.89 -12.93
C GLY A 203 18.71 -4.87 -12.43
N THR A 204 17.45 -5.26 -12.46
CA THR A 204 16.31 -4.40 -12.10
C THR A 204 15.52 -5.03 -10.96
N LEU A 205 15.16 -4.21 -9.98
CA LEU A 205 14.21 -4.55 -8.92
C LEU A 205 12.89 -3.83 -9.20
N LEU A 206 11.78 -4.58 -9.21
CA LEU A 206 10.42 -4.05 -9.20
C LEU A 206 9.76 -4.43 -7.87
N VAL A 207 9.29 -3.45 -7.14
CA VAL A 207 8.52 -3.64 -5.89
C VAL A 207 7.14 -3.06 -6.06
N GLU A 208 6.12 -3.82 -5.68
CA GLU A 208 4.74 -3.38 -5.52
C GLU A 208 4.30 -3.57 -4.06
N VAL A 209 3.72 -2.52 -3.46
CA VAL A 209 3.14 -2.57 -2.12
C VAL A 209 1.84 -1.76 -2.06
N PRO A 210 0.97 -2.00 -1.07
CA PRO A 210 -0.16 -1.12 -0.80
C PRO A 210 0.33 0.30 -0.50
N ASN A 211 -0.36 1.29 -1.06
CA ASN A 211 -0.03 2.69 -0.90
C ASN A 211 -0.82 3.32 0.24
N VAL A 212 -0.15 3.77 1.30
CA VAL A 212 -0.83 4.39 2.43
C VAL A 212 -1.46 5.75 2.11
N TYR A 213 -1.04 6.40 1.01
CA TYR A 213 -1.66 7.64 0.54
C TYR A 213 -2.89 7.40 -0.35
N GLN A 214 -3.06 6.17 -0.84
CA GLN A 214 -4.22 5.72 -1.60
C GLN A 214 -4.69 4.35 -1.07
N PRO A 215 -5.13 4.28 0.21
CA PRO A 215 -5.52 3.01 0.79
C PRO A 215 -6.74 2.42 0.08
N TYR A 216 -6.71 1.13 -0.15
CA TYR A 216 -7.87 0.42 -0.67
C TYR A 216 -8.89 0.16 0.44
N GLY A 217 -10.15 0.51 0.19
CA GLY A 217 -11.22 0.35 1.17
C GLY A 217 -11.01 1.22 2.42
N LEU A 218 -11.67 0.87 3.50
CA LEU A 218 -11.60 1.61 4.77
C LEU A 218 -10.26 1.41 5.47
N LEU A 219 -9.66 2.48 5.99
CA LEU A 219 -8.32 2.46 6.55
C LEU A 219 -8.15 1.43 7.69
N GLU A 220 -9.05 1.46 8.69
CA GLU A 220 -9.01 0.56 9.85
C GLU A 220 -9.72 -0.78 9.62
N GLU A 221 -10.56 -0.92 8.59
CA GLU A 221 -11.31 -2.17 8.36
C GLU A 221 -10.71 -3.03 7.24
N ASN A 222 -9.98 -2.39 6.33
CA ASN A 222 -9.44 -3.05 5.14
C ASN A 222 -7.92 -2.89 4.99
N PHE A 223 -7.40 -1.67 5.11
CA PHE A 223 -6.02 -1.35 4.77
C PHE A 223 -5.05 -1.73 5.88
N PHE A 224 -5.27 -1.27 7.12
CA PHE A 224 -4.46 -1.68 8.25
C PHE A 224 -4.74 -3.14 8.61
N GLN A 225 -3.68 -3.91 8.72
CA GLN A 225 -3.73 -5.34 8.99
C GLN A 225 -2.64 -5.70 9.99
N ASN A 226 -2.89 -6.68 10.84
CA ASN A 226 -1.89 -7.18 11.79
C ASN A 226 -0.67 -7.82 11.12
N VAL A 227 -0.77 -8.13 9.83
CA VAL A 227 0.30 -8.72 9.00
C VAL A 227 1.06 -7.69 8.17
N HIS A 228 0.54 -6.46 7.98
CA HIS A 228 1.23 -5.37 7.31
C HIS A 228 2.05 -4.58 8.31
N LEU A 229 3.27 -5.03 8.56
CA LEU A 229 4.15 -4.43 9.57
C LEU A 229 4.56 -3.00 9.23
N VAL A 230 4.59 -2.67 7.94
CA VAL A 230 4.92 -1.33 7.42
C VAL A 230 3.92 -0.94 6.32
N SER A 231 3.40 0.27 6.41
CA SER A 231 2.59 0.87 5.36
C SER A 231 3.42 1.93 4.63
N TYR A 232 3.75 1.65 3.38
CA TYR A 232 4.63 2.49 2.58
C TYR A 232 3.89 3.61 1.86
N SER A 233 4.61 4.71 1.60
CA SER A 233 4.16 5.84 0.79
C SER A 233 5.12 6.08 -0.39
N PRO A 234 4.72 6.90 -1.39
CA PRO A 234 5.61 7.32 -2.49
C PRO A 234 6.92 7.96 -2.05
N ASN A 235 7.01 8.36 -0.78
CA ASN A 235 8.21 8.94 -0.19
C ASN A 235 9.04 7.90 0.58
N THR A 236 8.40 7.08 1.39
CA THR A 236 9.10 6.18 2.33
C THR A 236 9.66 4.92 1.67
N LEU A 237 8.98 4.34 0.67
CA LEU A 237 9.50 3.18 -0.06
C LEU A 237 10.74 3.53 -0.91
N PRO A 238 10.72 4.57 -1.76
CA PRO A 238 11.92 4.98 -2.49
C PRO A 238 13.11 5.28 -1.58
N ALA A 239 12.82 5.83 -0.46
CA ALA A 239 13.79 6.17 0.54
C ALA A 239 14.43 4.94 1.18
N LEU A 240 13.67 3.92 1.53
CA LEU A 240 14.19 2.65 2.02
C LEU A 240 15.06 1.95 0.95
N LEU A 241 14.64 1.98 -0.33
CA LEU A 241 15.42 1.43 -1.44
C LEU A 241 16.76 2.16 -1.61
N ARG A 242 16.77 3.50 -1.55
CA ARG A 242 18.02 4.28 -1.62
C ARG A 242 18.96 3.94 -0.47
N ARG A 243 18.41 3.73 0.75
CA ARG A 243 19.17 3.28 1.91
C ARG A 243 19.76 1.88 1.72
N ALA A 244 19.05 0.99 1.04
CA ALA A 244 19.53 -0.33 0.66
C ALA A 244 20.53 -0.32 -0.51
N GLY A 245 20.93 0.84 -1.02
CA GLY A 245 21.91 1.00 -2.09
C GLY A 245 21.34 0.80 -3.50
N PHE A 246 20.08 1.16 -3.70
CA PHE A 246 19.48 1.22 -5.02
C PHE A 246 19.37 2.65 -5.53
N ASP A 247 19.45 2.82 -6.84
CA ASP A 247 19.02 4.01 -7.56
C ASP A 247 17.58 3.81 -8.03
N VAL A 248 16.68 4.62 -7.51
CA VAL A 248 15.26 4.56 -7.87
C VAL A 248 15.07 5.27 -9.20
N THR A 249 14.60 4.55 -10.20
CA THR A 249 14.42 5.03 -11.59
C THR A 249 12.99 5.43 -11.90
N ARG A 250 11.99 4.80 -11.29
CA ARG A 250 10.56 5.11 -11.47
C ARG A 250 9.81 4.92 -10.17
N VAL A 251 8.84 5.79 -9.92
CA VAL A 251 7.82 5.66 -8.87
C VAL A 251 6.48 5.86 -9.56
N ILE A 252 5.56 4.92 -9.40
CA ILE A 252 4.20 4.98 -9.92
C ILE A 252 3.25 4.87 -8.74
N ASP A 253 2.42 5.87 -8.61
CA ASP A 253 1.45 6.05 -7.54
C ASP A 253 0.05 6.06 -8.17
N ASP A 254 -0.45 4.86 -8.49
CA ASP A 254 -1.74 4.67 -9.14
C ASP A 254 -2.46 3.47 -8.48
N GLY A 255 -3.13 3.74 -7.35
CA GLY A 255 -3.76 2.74 -6.49
C GLY A 255 -2.74 1.95 -5.66
N SER A 256 -1.98 1.04 -6.27
CA SER A 256 -0.78 0.46 -5.66
C SER A 256 0.43 1.37 -5.85
N LEU A 257 1.44 1.18 -5.01
CA LEU A 257 2.72 1.85 -5.13
C LEU A 257 3.73 0.91 -5.79
N PHE A 258 4.18 1.27 -7.00
CA PHE A 258 5.25 0.57 -7.71
C PHE A 258 6.53 1.38 -7.67
N VAL A 259 7.64 0.72 -7.42
CA VAL A 259 8.97 1.32 -7.51
C VAL A 259 9.88 0.44 -8.34
N VAL A 260 10.51 1.02 -9.36
CA VAL A 260 11.55 0.39 -10.15
C VAL A 260 12.90 0.98 -9.74
N ALA A 261 13.86 0.11 -9.51
CA ALA A 261 15.18 0.51 -9.05
C ALA A 261 16.29 -0.40 -9.61
N THR A 262 17.51 0.09 -9.64
CA THR A 262 18.71 -0.65 -10.06
C THR A 262 19.76 -0.63 -8.95
N PRO A 263 20.60 -1.65 -8.80
CA PRO A 263 21.69 -1.62 -7.84
C PRO A 263 22.62 -0.42 -8.11
N ARG A 264 22.82 0.44 -7.10
CA ARG A 264 23.79 1.54 -7.20
C ARG A 264 25.20 0.97 -7.30
N ALA A 265 26.00 1.44 -8.22
CA ALA A 265 27.42 1.16 -8.26
C ALA A 265 28.08 1.80 -7.02
N LEU A 266 28.59 0.97 -6.12
CA LEU A 266 29.35 1.45 -4.96
C LEU A 266 30.81 1.51 -5.35
N ALA A 267 31.48 2.61 -5.03
CA ALA A 267 32.95 2.68 -5.14
C ALA A 267 33.57 1.63 -4.22
N ALA A 268 34.72 1.07 -4.63
CA ALA A 268 35.42 0.08 -3.82
C ALA A 268 35.71 0.64 -2.41
N GLY A 269 35.20 -0.05 -1.38
CA GLY A 269 35.31 0.37 0.03
C GLY A 269 34.25 1.37 0.50
N ALA A 270 33.29 1.79 -0.35
CA ALA A 270 32.19 2.63 0.07
C ALA A 270 31.18 1.82 0.89
N SER A 271 30.79 2.35 2.04
CA SER A 271 29.66 1.87 2.82
C SER A 271 28.34 2.35 2.20
N LEU A 272 27.26 1.59 2.41
CA LEU A 272 25.91 2.08 2.08
C LEU A 272 25.62 3.38 2.82
N PRO A 273 24.76 4.27 2.26
CA PRO A 273 24.44 5.55 2.89
C PRO A 273 24.01 5.38 4.34
N ALA A 274 24.48 6.28 5.21
CA ALA A 274 24.04 6.35 6.60
C ALA A 274 22.52 6.51 6.71
N PRO A 275 21.92 6.16 7.88
CA PRO A 275 20.51 6.37 8.09
C PRO A 275 20.13 7.82 7.79
N TYR A 276 18.97 8.01 7.24
CA TYR A 276 18.32 9.21 6.77
C TYR A 276 18.96 10.54 7.18
N GLY A 277 19.47 11.26 6.18
CA GLY A 277 19.77 12.68 6.31
C GLY A 277 18.49 13.53 6.30
N ARG A 278 18.58 14.75 6.83
CA ARG A 278 17.51 15.74 6.91
C ARG A 278 16.87 16.11 5.56
N GLU A 279 17.46 15.72 4.44
CA GLU A 279 17.00 16.06 3.08
C GLU A 279 15.59 15.55 2.77
N LEU A 280 15.21 14.41 3.35
CA LEU A 280 13.86 13.86 3.20
C LEU A 280 12.84 14.53 4.13
N LEU A 281 13.30 15.14 5.23
CA LEU A 281 12.44 15.88 6.16
C LEU A 281 12.07 17.28 5.63
N SER A 282 12.69 17.74 4.55
CA SER A 282 12.40 19.05 3.95
C SER A 282 11.21 19.04 2.97
N MET A 283 10.66 17.87 2.64
CA MET A 283 9.46 17.77 1.80
C MET A 283 8.19 17.83 2.65
N PRO A 284 7.23 18.73 2.33
CA PRO A 284 5.99 18.87 3.11
C PRO A 284 5.23 17.55 3.30
N GLU A 285 5.31 16.67 2.30
CA GLU A 285 4.65 15.36 2.34
C GLU A 285 5.34 14.34 3.27
N GLN A 286 6.46 14.68 3.88
CA GLN A 286 7.19 13.84 4.83
C GLN A 286 7.15 14.34 6.27
N ASP A 287 6.51 15.48 6.50
CA ASP A 287 6.19 15.93 7.84
C ASP A 287 5.23 14.93 8.50
N ALA A 288 5.64 14.40 9.65
CA ALA A 288 4.86 13.39 10.36
C ALA A 288 3.50 13.92 10.83
N ASP A 289 3.45 15.18 11.23
CA ASP A 289 2.19 15.83 11.64
C ASP A 289 1.25 15.96 10.45
N TRP A 290 1.78 16.33 9.29
CA TRP A 290 1.02 16.45 8.05
C TRP A 290 0.49 15.09 7.57
N VAL A 291 1.32 14.04 7.56
CA VAL A 291 0.91 12.69 7.18
C VAL A 291 -0.13 12.15 8.16
N ALA A 292 0.11 12.31 9.47
CA ALA A 292 -0.83 11.85 10.51
C ALA A 292 -2.18 12.60 10.43
N ALA A 293 -2.16 13.91 10.19
CA ALA A 293 -3.38 14.70 10.01
C ALA A 293 -4.18 14.20 8.81
N ARG A 294 -3.54 13.96 7.67
CA ARG A 294 -4.20 13.41 6.47
C ARG A 294 -4.83 12.04 6.69
N LEU A 295 -4.12 11.12 7.32
CA LEU A 295 -4.66 9.79 7.63
C LEU A 295 -5.83 9.84 8.60
N ARG A 296 -5.78 10.72 9.61
CA ARG A 296 -6.91 10.94 10.53
C ARG A 296 -8.12 11.56 9.83
N THR A 297 -7.89 12.54 8.95
CA THR A 297 -8.95 13.14 8.13
C THR A 297 -9.59 12.08 7.25
N TYR A 298 -8.79 11.25 6.60
CA TYR A 298 -9.27 10.14 5.79
C TYR A 298 -10.17 9.19 6.61
N ALA A 299 -9.69 8.72 7.77
CA ALA A 299 -10.47 7.84 8.65
C ALA A 299 -11.77 8.50 9.14
N THR A 300 -11.76 9.82 9.35
CA THR A 300 -12.96 10.58 9.74
C THR A 300 -13.97 10.64 8.61
N LEU A 301 -13.52 10.94 7.38
CA LEU A 301 -14.38 10.97 6.19
C LEU A 301 -15.02 9.60 5.93
N GLU A 302 -14.28 8.52 6.09
CA GLU A 302 -14.82 7.15 5.96
C GLU A 302 -15.92 6.86 6.98
N LYS A 303 -15.71 7.22 8.26
CA LYS A 303 -16.73 7.06 9.31
C LYS A 303 -17.99 7.86 8.99
N LEU A 304 -17.83 9.07 8.48
CA LEU A 304 -18.96 9.91 8.05
C LEU A 304 -19.69 9.28 6.86
N GLN A 305 -18.97 8.74 5.85
CA GLN A 305 -19.59 8.03 4.73
C GLN A 305 -20.46 6.85 5.21
N LEU A 306 -19.96 6.05 6.15
CA LEU A 306 -20.73 4.95 6.72
C LEU A 306 -21.99 5.45 7.47
N LEU A 307 -21.87 6.54 8.24
CA LEU A 307 -23.00 7.13 8.94
C LEU A 307 -24.05 7.69 7.97
N PHE A 308 -23.63 8.41 6.92
CA PHE A 308 -24.54 8.87 5.86
C PHE A 308 -25.24 7.71 5.15
N LYS A 309 -24.51 6.61 4.87
CA LYS A 309 -25.08 5.43 4.22
C LYS A 309 -26.12 4.71 5.10
N HIS A 310 -25.87 4.60 6.41
CA HIS A 310 -26.71 3.81 7.30
C HIS A 310 -27.83 4.61 7.97
N ARG A 311 -27.61 5.88 8.30
CA ARG A 311 -28.56 6.75 9.01
C ARG A 311 -29.18 7.83 8.11
N GLY A 312 -28.60 8.06 6.93
CA GLY A 312 -28.89 9.19 6.08
C GLY A 312 -28.22 10.49 6.57
N PRO A 313 -28.18 11.53 5.71
CA PRO A 313 -27.67 12.84 6.09
C PRO A 313 -28.52 13.50 7.16
N SER A 314 -27.87 14.28 8.02
CA SER A 314 -28.48 15.20 8.98
C SER A 314 -27.63 16.46 9.10
N PRO A 315 -28.15 17.58 9.62
CA PRO A 315 -27.38 18.81 9.81
C PRO A 315 -26.12 18.61 10.69
N GLU A 316 -26.22 17.75 11.71
CA GLU A 316 -25.10 17.43 12.58
C GLU A 316 -23.98 16.68 11.83
N LEU A 317 -24.35 15.72 10.99
CA LEU A 317 -23.39 14.99 10.15
C LEU A 317 -22.79 15.89 9.08
N THR A 318 -23.57 16.78 8.47
CA THR A 318 -23.07 17.79 7.53
C THR A 318 -22.06 18.72 8.21
N SER A 319 -22.38 19.23 9.41
CA SER A 319 -21.46 20.07 10.18
C SER A 319 -20.15 19.35 10.54
N ALA A 320 -20.22 18.08 10.93
CA ALA A 320 -19.05 17.26 11.20
C ALA A 320 -18.21 17.02 9.94
N LEU A 321 -18.86 16.85 8.79
CA LEU A 321 -18.19 16.72 7.50
C LEU A 321 -17.46 18.01 7.10
N VAL A 322 -18.14 19.16 7.17
CA VAL A 322 -17.53 20.46 6.87
C VAL A 322 -16.32 20.71 7.76
N SER A 323 -16.42 20.43 9.07
CA SER A 323 -15.27 20.51 9.98
C SER A 323 -14.12 19.59 9.59
N ALA A 324 -14.40 18.38 9.11
CA ALA A 324 -13.35 17.45 8.67
C ALA A 324 -12.66 17.94 7.38
N LEU A 325 -13.34 18.72 6.55
CA LEU A 325 -12.80 19.28 5.31
C LEU A 325 -11.88 20.50 5.51
N ASP A 326 -11.84 21.07 6.72
CA ASP A 326 -10.86 22.11 7.08
C ASP A 326 -9.42 21.59 7.15
N PHE A 327 -9.23 20.26 7.11
CA PHE A 327 -7.92 19.64 7.13
C PHE A 327 -7.54 19.08 5.76
N PRO A 328 -6.25 19.13 5.37
CA PRO A 328 -5.81 18.58 4.10
C PRO A 328 -5.98 17.05 4.09
N ALA A 329 -6.64 16.53 3.05
CA ALA A 329 -6.78 15.09 2.80
C ALA A 329 -6.02 14.71 1.52
N PHE A 330 -5.88 13.39 1.28
CA PHE A 330 -5.32 12.91 0.03
C PHE A 330 -6.31 13.16 -1.12
N PRO A 331 -5.88 13.82 -2.23
CA PRO A 331 -6.81 14.40 -3.22
C PRO A 331 -7.80 13.43 -3.84
N GLY A 332 -7.35 12.22 -4.20
CA GLY A 332 -8.20 11.23 -4.85
C GLY A 332 -9.40 10.82 -3.98
N HIS A 333 -9.15 10.48 -2.72
CA HIS A 333 -10.21 10.08 -1.78
C HIS A 333 -11.14 11.23 -1.40
N LEU A 334 -10.60 12.44 -1.31
CA LEU A 334 -11.39 13.61 -0.99
C LEU A 334 -12.44 13.87 -2.08
N ALA A 335 -12.05 13.79 -3.36
CA ALA A 335 -12.95 13.98 -4.49
C ALA A 335 -14.11 12.98 -4.47
N GLU A 336 -13.80 11.69 -4.31
CA GLU A 336 -14.80 10.61 -4.26
C GLU A 336 -15.72 10.74 -3.05
N ALA A 337 -15.15 10.99 -1.86
CA ALA A 337 -15.93 11.15 -0.63
C ALA A 337 -16.88 12.34 -0.74
N CYS A 338 -16.41 13.49 -1.20
CA CYS A 338 -17.24 14.68 -1.33
C CYS A 338 -18.33 14.53 -2.40
N ALA A 339 -18.02 13.88 -3.54
CA ALA A 339 -19.04 13.58 -4.55
C ALA A 339 -20.16 12.71 -3.95
N PHE A 340 -19.79 11.65 -3.22
CA PHE A 340 -20.77 10.81 -2.53
C PHE A 340 -21.66 11.61 -1.55
N PHE A 341 -21.05 12.44 -0.70
CA PHE A 341 -21.82 13.23 0.28
C PHE A 341 -22.79 14.20 -0.38
N VAL A 342 -22.31 14.93 -1.39
CA VAL A 342 -23.15 15.88 -2.12
C VAL A 342 -24.31 15.17 -2.83
N GLU A 343 -24.07 14.03 -3.46
CA GLU A 343 -25.15 13.24 -4.08
C GLU A 343 -26.18 12.78 -3.05
N GLN A 344 -25.76 12.31 -1.87
CA GLN A 344 -26.68 11.89 -0.81
C GLN A 344 -27.52 13.04 -0.26
N LEU A 345 -26.95 14.24 -0.13
CA LEU A 345 -27.65 15.45 0.30
C LEU A 345 -28.65 15.92 -0.74
N LEU A 346 -28.25 16.00 -2.01
CA LEU A 346 -29.14 16.40 -3.13
C LEU A 346 -30.31 15.43 -3.32
N ALA A 347 -30.04 14.12 -3.20
CA ALA A 347 -31.11 13.11 -3.31
C ALA A 347 -32.22 13.26 -2.26
N ARG A 348 -31.95 14.01 -1.18
CA ARG A 348 -32.91 14.28 -0.09
C ARG A 348 -33.39 15.72 -0.06
N GLY A 349 -33.05 16.52 -1.07
CA GLY A 349 -33.47 17.92 -1.17
C GLY A 349 -32.75 18.87 -0.20
N MET A 350 -31.61 18.43 0.41
CA MET A 350 -30.80 19.23 1.35
C MET A 350 -29.80 20.10 0.56
N LEU A 351 -30.32 21.06 -0.20
CA LEU A 351 -29.50 21.86 -1.12
C LEU A 351 -28.50 22.75 -0.39
N ASP A 352 -28.90 23.39 0.70
CA ASP A 352 -28.03 24.27 1.48
C ASP A 352 -26.84 23.49 2.09
N ASP A 353 -27.10 22.29 2.61
CA ASP A 353 -26.07 21.39 3.14
C ASP A 353 -25.12 20.92 2.01
N ALA A 354 -25.66 20.55 0.85
CA ALA A 354 -24.84 20.17 -0.30
C ALA A 354 -23.93 21.31 -0.77
N LEU A 355 -24.46 22.54 -0.74
CA LEU A 355 -23.71 23.75 -1.05
C LEU A 355 -22.61 24.02 -0.03
N GLN A 356 -22.88 23.87 1.28
CA GLN A 356 -21.87 24.03 2.33
C GLN A 356 -20.70 23.06 2.14
N VAL A 357 -20.98 21.77 1.90
CA VAL A 357 -19.94 20.76 1.63
C VAL A 357 -19.11 21.14 0.40
N THR A 358 -19.77 21.56 -0.67
CA THR A 358 -19.11 21.94 -1.92
C THR A 358 -18.20 23.16 -1.73
N LEU A 359 -18.66 24.17 -1.00
CA LEU A 359 -17.88 25.37 -0.69
C LEU A 359 -16.70 25.08 0.26
N ALA A 360 -16.88 24.18 1.24
CA ALA A 360 -15.80 23.79 2.13
C ALA A 360 -14.61 23.17 1.34
N VAL A 361 -14.88 22.36 0.31
CA VAL A 361 -13.81 21.85 -0.56
C VAL A 361 -13.23 22.95 -1.46
N ALA A 362 -14.08 23.80 -2.03
CA ALA A 362 -13.65 24.86 -2.94
C ALA A 362 -12.75 25.92 -2.26
N GLN A 363 -12.97 26.16 -0.99
CA GLN A 363 -12.25 27.17 -0.17
C GLN A 363 -11.22 26.56 0.77
N GLY A 364 -11.25 25.25 0.99
CA GLY A 364 -10.38 24.54 1.93
C GLY A 364 -8.92 24.42 1.49
N PRO A 365 -8.05 23.86 2.35
CA PRO A 365 -6.63 23.69 2.11
C PRO A 365 -6.34 22.51 1.15
N HIS A 366 -6.97 22.51 -0.02
CA HIS A 366 -6.92 21.43 -0.99
C HIS A 366 -6.19 21.85 -2.27
N PRO A 367 -5.72 20.90 -3.10
CA PRO A 367 -5.08 21.20 -4.38
C PRO A 367 -5.94 22.09 -5.29
N LEU A 368 -5.30 23.00 -6.01
CA LEU A 368 -5.97 24.01 -6.83
C LEU A 368 -6.96 23.41 -7.84
N GLU A 369 -6.59 22.30 -8.47
CA GLU A 369 -7.42 21.59 -9.44
C GLU A 369 -8.72 21.09 -8.82
N LEU A 370 -8.65 20.48 -7.63
CA LEU A 370 -9.81 20.02 -6.89
C LEU A 370 -10.70 21.22 -6.46
N ARG A 371 -10.08 22.29 -5.96
CA ARG A 371 -10.82 23.51 -5.60
C ARG A 371 -11.54 24.10 -6.80
N HIS A 372 -10.92 24.15 -7.98
CA HIS A 372 -11.58 24.61 -9.21
C HIS A 372 -12.76 23.72 -9.63
N GLN A 373 -12.61 22.41 -9.54
CA GLN A 373 -13.69 21.47 -9.84
C GLN A 373 -14.90 21.72 -8.95
N PHE A 374 -14.68 21.91 -7.64
CA PHE A 374 -15.77 22.14 -6.69
C PHE A 374 -16.35 23.56 -6.78
N ARG A 375 -15.58 24.59 -7.16
CA ARG A 375 -16.13 25.92 -7.52
C ARG A 375 -17.13 25.83 -8.66
N ASN A 376 -16.77 25.15 -9.74
CA ASN A 376 -17.68 24.96 -10.88
C ASN A 376 -18.93 24.18 -10.48
N PHE A 377 -18.82 23.29 -9.51
CA PHE A 377 -19.96 22.55 -8.98
C PHE A 377 -20.83 23.45 -8.07
N ALA A 378 -20.24 24.26 -7.20
CA ALA A 378 -20.94 25.24 -6.37
C ALA A 378 -21.74 26.26 -7.24
N GLU A 379 -21.16 26.70 -8.37
CA GLU A 379 -21.86 27.56 -9.34
C GLU A 379 -23.12 26.91 -9.88
N ARG A 380 -23.04 25.63 -10.27
CA ARG A 380 -24.20 24.87 -10.74
C ARG A 380 -25.26 24.66 -9.67
N LEU A 381 -24.88 24.69 -8.39
CA LEU A 381 -25.80 24.64 -7.24
C LEU A 381 -26.36 26.02 -6.87
N GLY A 382 -26.00 27.10 -7.60
CA GLY A 382 -26.49 28.43 -7.36
C GLY A 382 -25.73 29.27 -6.32
N ALA A 383 -24.50 28.92 -5.99
CA ALA A 383 -23.67 29.71 -5.08
C ALA A 383 -23.48 31.14 -5.64
N PRO A 384 -23.61 32.19 -4.80
CA PRO A 384 -23.35 33.55 -5.22
C PRO A 384 -21.84 33.76 -5.52
N PRO A 385 -21.47 34.70 -6.42
CA PRO A 385 -20.10 34.93 -6.83
C PRO A 385 -19.14 35.16 -5.63
N GLU A 386 -19.58 35.93 -4.66
CA GLU A 386 -18.80 36.30 -3.47
C GLU A 386 -18.42 35.05 -2.62
N ALA A 387 -19.28 34.04 -2.58
CA ALA A 387 -19.00 32.80 -1.87
C ALA A 387 -18.06 31.86 -2.66
N ARG A 388 -17.95 32.02 -3.99
CA ARG A 388 -17.10 31.21 -4.85
C ARG A 388 -15.66 31.73 -4.89
N ASP A 389 -15.49 33.06 -4.76
CA ASP A 389 -14.23 33.77 -4.96
C ASP A 389 -13.51 34.14 -3.65
N ALA A 390 -14.10 33.77 -2.49
CA ALA A 390 -13.51 33.99 -1.18
C ALA A 390 -12.30 33.05 -0.94
N VAL A 391 -11.16 33.32 -1.64
CA VAL A 391 -9.88 32.63 -1.46
C VAL A 391 -8.72 33.63 -1.56
#